data_c4a22049c0591249bd670767d1473cb0
#
_entry.id   c4a22049c0591249bd670767d1473cb0
#
_cell.length_a   1.000
_cell.length_b   1.000
_cell.length_c   1.000
_cell.angle_alpha   90.00
_cell.angle_beta   90.00
_cell.angle_gamma   90.00
#
_symmetry.space_group_name_H-M   'P 1'
#
loop_
_entity.id
_entity.type
_entity.pdbx_description
1 polymer ?
#
loop_
_entity_poly.entity_id
_entity_poly.type
_entity_poly.pdbx_seq_one_letter_code
_entity_poly.pdbx_strand_id
1 'polypeptide(L)'
;HLFNLLLHVGCTILVGLLAWRLTADRTAHWTAALIFGLHPLATETVNYISSRSESLALMFCLASILVYLAAAGRGRLLGLSLALFALGLGCKVTAMLALPVLLLHEWSRGRLAQSWRRWLPFALVGAGYVIGVKHLWQEALFETPVREPSIQLLTQAKALSYYLKIALVPVGLTIEHAFSLAASWADGAVIASLGLLASVLWLISRHFRDRPLVVLMAWPLLGLLPTIVVPLNVLVSEHRLYPALAGVAILVAVGARTWL
;
A
#
# COMPACT_ATOMS: atom_id res chain seq x y z
N HIS A 1 13.72 12.55 14.69
CA HIS A 1 12.93 13.21 13.62
C HIS A 1 13.72 13.31 12.31
N LEU A 2 14.98 13.78 12.30
CA LEU A 2 15.80 13.92 11.08
C LEU A 2 15.87 12.62 10.28
N PHE A 3 16.07 11.48 10.95
CA PHE A 3 16.11 10.18 10.29
C PHE A 3 14.78 9.85 9.57
N ASN A 4 13.62 10.09 10.22
CA ASN A 4 12.33 9.87 9.60
C ASN A 4 12.12 10.79 8.39
N LEU A 5 12.56 12.05 8.49
CA LEU A 5 12.51 13.00 7.38
C LEU A 5 13.36 12.50 6.20
N LEU A 6 14.56 12.02 6.45
CA LEU A 6 15.42 11.45 5.39
C LEU A 6 14.78 10.22 4.74
N LEU A 7 14.15 9.34 5.53
CA LEU A 7 13.40 8.21 4.99
C LEU A 7 12.22 8.67 4.12
N HIS A 8 11.48 9.70 4.57
CA HIS A 8 10.37 10.25 3.79
C HIS A 8 10.85 10.87 2.48
N VAL A 9 11.95 11.63 2.49
CA VAL A 9 12.59 12.14 1.27
C VAL A 9 13.01 10.98 0.36
N GLY A 10 13.61 9.93 0.91
CA GLY A 10 13.94 8.71 0.15
C GLY A 10 12.71 8.07 -0.51
N CYS A 11 11.62 7.90 0.24
CA CYS A 11 10.35 7.40 -0.31
C CYS A 11 9.80 8.33 -1.40
N THR A 12 9.86 9.65 -1.20
CA THR A 12 9.42 10.66 -2.18
C THR A 12 10.17 10.53 -3.50
N ILE A 13 11.48 10.40 -3.44
CA ILE A 13 12.32 10.17 -4.62
C ILE A 13 11.93 8.85 -5.32
N LEU A 14 11.76 7.77 -4.56
CA LEU A 14 11.39 6.46 -5.12
C LEU A 14 10.00 6.46 -5.74
N VAL A 15 9.02 7.17 -5.17
CA VAL A 15 7.68 7.36 -5.75
C VAL A 15 7.78 8.09 -7.09
N GLY A 16 8.55 9.20 -7.15
CA GLY A 16 8.78 9.92 -8.40
C GLY A 16 9.48 9.04 -9.45
N LEU A 17 10.54 8.32 -9.06
CA LEU A 17 11.25 7.41 -9.96
C LEU A 17 10.34 6.29 -10.48
N LEU A 18 9.45 5.78 -9.65
CA LEU A 18 8.49 4.75 -10.06
C LEU A 18 7.47 5.32 -11.05
N ALA A 19 6.93 6.52 -10.79
CA ALA A 19 6.06 7.22 -11.74
C ALA A 19 6.76 7.43 -13.10
N TRP A 20 8.00 7.91 -13.09
CA TRP A 20 8.80 8.03 -14.30
C TRP A 20 9.04 6.70 -15.01
N ARG A 21 9.37 5.65 -14.24
CA ARG A 21 9.63 4.31 -14.79
C ARG A 21 8.40 3.72 -15.49
N LEU A 22 7.21 4.05 -15.01
CA LEU A 22 5.94 3.57 -15.56
C LEU A 22 5.46 4.39 -16.77
N THR A 23 5.79 5.68 -16.82
CA THR A 23 5.27 6.62 -17.82
C THR A 23 6.30 7.14 -18.82
N ALA A 24 7.59 7.05 -18.50
CA ALA A 24 8.71 7.71 -19.20
C ALA A 24 8.55 9.25 -19.27
N ASP A 25 7.77 9.84 -18.34
CA ASP A 25 7.43 11.26 -18.32
C ASP A 25 7.98 11.96 -17.08
N ARG A 26 8.71 13.07 -17.30
CA ARG A 26 9.28 13.88 -16.21
C ARG A 26 8.20 14.62 -15.41
N THR A 27 7.13 15.03 -16.06
CA THR A 27 6.01 15.70 -15.38
C THR A 27 5.36 14.75 -14.38
N ALA A 28 5.08 13.50 -14.78
CA ALA A 28 4.56 12.49 -13.87
C ALA A 28 5.51 12.20 -12.70
N HIS A 29 6.85 12.20 -12.95
CA HIS A 29 7.86 12.07 -11.88
C HIS A 29 7.68 13.15 -10.80
N TRP A 30 7.73 14.43 -11.21
CA TRP A 30 7.67 15.53 -10.27
C TRP A 30 6.30 15.65 -9.61
N THR A 31 5.21 15.46 -10.36
CA THR A 31 3.85 15.50 -9.82
C THR A 31 3.65 14.44 -8.74
N ALA A 32 4.04 13.19 -9.00
CA ALA A 32 3.93 12.13 -8.01
C ALA A 32 4.80 12.39 -6.77
N ALA A 33 6.05 12.85 -6.97
CA ALA A 33 6.95 13.19 -5.88
C ALA A 33 6.40 14.34 -5.02
N LEU A 34 5.89 15.42 -5.64
CA LEU A 34 5.32 16.54 -4.91
C LEU A 34 4.05 16.18 -4.16
N ILE A 35 3.13 15.43 -4.81
CA ILE A 35 1.90 14.97 -4.14
C ILE A 35 2.26 14.12 -2.92
N PHE A 36 3.11 13.11 -3.07
CA PHE A 36 3.48 12.23 -1.97
C PHE A 36 4.27 12.96 -0.88
N GLY A 37 5.26 13.77 -1.27
CA GLY A 37 6.19 14.43 -0.36
C GLY A 37 5.58 15.58 0.43
N LEU A 38 4.55 16.25 -0.10
CA LEU A 38 3.91 17.40 0.55
C LEU A 38 2.54 17.06 1.15
N HIS A 39 2.07 15.81 1.01
CA HIS A 39 0.75 15.45 1.51
C HIS A 39 0.70 15.44 3.04
N PRO A 40 -0.27 16.13 3.67
CA PRO A 40 -0.36 16.22 5.13
C PRO A 40 -0.45 14.88 5.86
N LEU A 41 -0.98 13.82 5.23
CA LEU A 41 -1.01 12.47 5.79
C LEU A 41 0.37 11.88 6.10
N ALA A 42 1.43 12.38 5.46
CA ALA A 42 2.79 11.94 5.75
C ALA A 42 3.30 12.46 7.11
N THR A 43 2.63 13.46 7.69
CA THR A 43 3.05 14.14 8.92
C THR A 43 3.16 13.17 10.10
N GLU A 44 2.18 12.27 10.29
CA GLU A 44 2.25 11.27 11.35
C GLU A 44 3.47 10.35 11.16
N THR A 45 3.71 9.88 9.94
CA THR A 45 4.82 8.97 9.64
C THR A 45 6.18 9.63 9.83
N VAL A 46 6.30 10.94 9.59
CA VAL A 46 7.54 11.70 9.76
C VAL A 46 7.77 12.07 11.24
N ASN A 47 6.74 12.54 11.92
CA ASN A 47 6.87 13.09 13.28
C ASN A 47 6.79 12.01 14.38
N TYR A 48 6.12 10.90 14.14
CA TYR A 48 5.98 9.86 15.13
C TYR A 48 7.12 8.83 15.02
N ILE A 49 7.93 8.74 16.08
CA ILE A 49 9.16 7.92 16.07
C ILE A 49 8.86 6.45 15.80
N SER A 50 7.79 5.89 16.32
CA SER A 50 7.46 4.47 16.11
C SER A 50 6.94 4.16 14.70
N SER A 51 6.52 5.17 13.93
CA SER A 51 6.13 5.00 12.52
C SER A 51 7.33 4.84 11.56
N ARG A 52 8.54 4.86 12.08
CA ARG A 52 9.78 4.63 11.34
C ARG A 52 9.78 3.32 10.55
N SER A 53 9.21 2.27 11.13
CA SER A 53 9.05 0.97 10.47
C SER A 53 8.19 1.06 9.21
N GLU A 54 7.20 1.95 9.16
CA GLU A 54 6.36 2.16 7.98
C GLU A 54 7.16 2.79 6.83
N SER A 55 7.92 3.87 7.12
CA SER A 55 8.78 4.52 6.12
C SER A 55 9.85 3.58 5.58
N LEU A 56 10.49 2.79 6.45
CA LEU A 56 11.48 1.78 6.04
C LEU A 56 10.86 0.70 5.18
N ALA A 57 9.70 0.17 5.58
CA ALA A 57 9.01 -0.86 4.84
C ALA A 57 8.61 -0.36 3.44
N LEU A 58 8.05 0.86 3.35
CA LEU A 58 7.69 1.46 2.07
C LEU A 58 8.94 1.73 1.21
N MET A 59 10.01 2.25 1.79
CA MET A 59 11.26 2.52 1.06
C MET A 59 11.81 1.24 0.44
N PHE A 60 11.90 0.15 1.20
CA PHE A 60 12.36 -1.14 0.68
C PHE A 60 11.37 -1.76 -0.31
N CYS A 61 10.06 -1.61 -0.10
CA CYS A 61 9.03 -2.04 -1.03
C CYS A 61 9.18 -1.35 -2.40
N LEU A 62 9.26 -0.02 -2.42
CA LEU A 62 9.42 0.76 -3.65
C LEU A 62 10.75 0.46 -4.35
N ALA A 63 11.85 0.38 -3.59
CA ALA A 63 13.15 0.01 -4.13
C ALA A 63 13.13 -1.40 -4.74
N SER A 64 12.50 -2.37 -4.07
CA SER A 64 12.30 -3.73 -4.58
C SER A 64 11.55 -3.71 -5.91
N ILE A 65 10.42 -3.00 -6.00
CA ILE A 65 9.64 -2.88 -7.24
C ILE A 65 10.48 -2.25 -8.35
N LEU A 66 11.17 -1.14 -8.09
CA LEU A 66 12.01 -0.47 -9.09
C LEU A 66 13.12 -1.36 -9.63
N VAL A 67 13.82 -2.07 -8.74
CA VAL A 67 14.90 -3.01 -9.12
C VAL A 67 14.31 -4.19 -9.91
N TYR A 68 13.14 -4.72 -9.53
CA TYR A 68 12.45 -5.76 -10.30
C TYR A 68 12.13 -5.31 -11.72
N LEU A 69 11.59 -4.10 -11.88
CA LEU A 69 11.28 -3.52 -13.18
C LEU A 69 12.54 -3.27 -14.03
N ALA A 70 13.66 -2.95 -13.38
CA ALA A 70 14.94 -2.74 -14.05
C ALA A 70 15.67 -4.05 -14.38
N ALA A 71 15.31 -5.17 -13.75
CA ALA A 71 16.05 -6.42 -13.85
C ALA A 71 16.09 -6.99 -15.26
N ALA A 72 15.02 -6.86 -16.06
CA ALA A 72 14.95 -7.32 -17.45
C ALA A 72 15.53 -8.76 -17.65
N GLY A 73 15.32 -9.65 -16.69
CA GLY A 73 15.84 -11.02 -16.69
C GLY A 73 17.23 -11.21 -16.08
N ARG A 74 17.91 -10.14 -15.63
CA ARG A 74 19.23 -10.26 -14.97
C ARG A 74 19.06 -10.81 -13.55
N GLY A 75 19.54 -12.05 -13.32
CA GLY A 75 19.35 -12.77 -12.05
C GLY A 75 19.89 -12.01 -10.82
N ARG A 76 21.04 -11.33 -10.95
CA ARG A 76 21.62 -10.51 -9.85
C ARG A 76 20.66 -9.40 -9.38
N LEU A 77 20.01 -8.69 -10.31
CA LEU A 77 19.04 -7.65 -9.96
C LEU A 77 17.76 -8.26 -9.38
N LEU A 78 17.31 -9.41 -9.85
CA LEU A 78 16.18 -10.11 -9.24
C LEU A 78 16.52 -10.53 -7.80
N GLY A 79 17.74 -11.05 -7.56
CA GLY A 79 18.21 -11.35 -6.20
C GLY A 79 18.27 -10.13 -5.31
N LEU A 80 18.74 -8.98 -5.80
CA LEU A 80 18.73 -7.72 -5.06
C LEU A 80 17.29 -7.26 -4.75
N SER A 81 16.39 -7.34 -5.73
CA SER A 81 14.98 -6.99 -5.52
C SER A 81 14.34 -7.87 -4.44
N LEU A 82 14.60 -9.18 -4.47
CA LEU A 82 14.11 -10.11 -3.46
C LEU A 82 14.69 -9.82 -2.07
N ALA A 83 15.98 -9.49 -1.98
CA ALA A 83 16.62 -9.09 -0.72
C ALA A 83 15.98 -7.80 -0.14
N LEU A 84 15.74 -6.80 -0.98
CA LEU A 84 15.04 -5.57 -0.58
C LEU A 84 13.61 -5.87 -0.09
N PHE A 85 12.88 -6.75 -0.77
CA PHE A 85 11.56 -7.19 -0.33
C PHE A 85 11.60 -7.86 1.05
N ALA A 86 12.56 -8.79 1.27
CA ALA A 86 12.72 -9.46 2.54
C ALA A 86 13.11 -8.49 3.67
N LEU A 87 14.00 -7.52 3.41
CA LEU A 87 14.34 -6.45 4.35
C LEU A 87 13.12 -5.60 4.70
N GLY A 88 12.29 -5.26 3.71
CA GLY A 88 11.04 -4.54 3.94
C GLY A 88 10.07 -5.30 4.83
N LEU A 89 9.90 -6.61 4.63
CA LEU A 89 9.09 -7.48 5.49
C LEU A 89 9.65 -7.55 6.90
N GLY A 90 10.97 -7.54 7.07
CA GLY A 90 11.62 -7.45 8.38
C GLY A 90 11.34 -6.12 9.10
N CYS A 91 11.00 -5.05 8.37
CA CYS A 91 10.61 -3.78 8.95
C CYS A 91 9.12 -3.76 9.34
N LYS A 92 8.23 -4.13 8.40
CA LYS A 92 6.77 -4.17 8.62
C LYS A 92 6.06 -4.97 7.53
N VAL A 93 4.94 -5.61 7.91
CA VAL A 93 4.09 -6.40 6.98
C VAL A 93 3.60 -5.58 5.77
N THR A 94 3.52 -4.28 5.86
CA THR A 94 3.08 -3.39 4.77
C THR A 94 3.97 -3.49 3.52
N ALA A 95 5.24 -3.92 3.67
CA ALA A 95 6.11 -4.23 2.53
C ALA A 95 5.59 -5.40 1.67
N MET A 96 4.67 -6.23 2.18
CA MET A 96 3.97 -7.27 1.42
C MET A 96 3.28 -6.69 0.17
N LEU A 97 2.95 -5.41 0.16
CA LEU A 97 2.39 -4.68 -0.99
C LEU A 97 3.21 -4.91 -2.29
N ALA A 98 4.53 -5.10 -2.19
CA ALA A 98 5.35 -5.34 -3.38
C ALA A 98 4.88 -6.59 -4.16
N LEU A 99 4.54 -7.68 -3.48
CA LEU A 99 4.16 -8.94 -4.15
C LEU A 99 2.92 -8.78 -5.06
N PRO A 100 1.75 -8.33 -4.58
CA PRO A 100 0.59 -8.17 -5.46
C PRO A 100 0.82 -7.12 -6.55
N VAL A 101 1.60 -6.07 -6.29
CA VAL A 101 1.96 -5.08 -7.32
C VAL A 101 2.81 -5.72 -8.42
N LEU A 102 3.79 -6.55 -8.08
CA LEU A 102 4.60 -7.28 -9.06
C LEU A 102 3.76 -8.29 -9.87
N LEU A 103 2.86 -9.02 -9.21
CA LEU A 103 1.94 -9.96 -9.86
C LEU A 103 1.03 -9.23 -10.86
N LEU A 104 0.41 -8.13 -10.43
CA LEU A 104 -0.42 -7.29 -11.28
C LEU A 104 0.37 -6.66 -12.43
N HIS A 105 1.62 -6.28 -12.20
CA HIS A 105 2.51 -5.80 -13.27
C HIS A 105 2.77 -6.89 -14.32
N GLU A 106 3.13 -8.10 -13.93
CA GLU A 106 3.36 -9.19 -14.87
C GLU A 106 2.05 -9.60 -15.59
N TRP A 107 0.91 -9.57 -14.88
CA TRP A 107 -0.40 -9.76 -15.48
C TRP A 107 -0.73 -8.67 -16.50
N SER A 108 -0.46 -7.40 -16.17
CA SER A 108 -0.70 -6.28 -17.08
C SER A 108 0.08 -6.39 -18.38
N ARG A 109 1.24 -7.04 -18.33
CA ARG A 109 2.09 -7.34 -19.49
C ARG A 109 1.70 -8.63 -20.22
N GLY A 110 0.66 -9.34 -19.74
CA GLY A 110 0.25 -10.63 -20.29
C GLY A 110 1.27 -11.77 -20.09
N ARG A 111 2.20 -11.63 -19.14
CA ARG A 111 3.33 -12.55 -18.94
C ARG A 111 3.33 -13.27 -17.60
N LEU A 112 2.23 -13.19 -16.84
CA LEU A 112 2.18 -13.74 -15.48
C LEU A 112 2.63 -15.20 -15.40
N ALA A 113 2.12 -16.05 -16.28
CA ALA A 113 2.49 -17.47 -16.32
C ALA A 113 3.94 -17.69 -16.81
N GLN A 114 4.39 -16.93 -17.81
CA GLN A 114 5.75 -17.08 -18.38
C GLN A 114 6.83 -16.56 -17.43
N SER A 115 6.49 -15.58 -16.59
CA SER A 115 7.42 -14.95 -15.64
C SER A 115 7.41 -15.58 -14.25
N TRP A 116 6.84 -16.79 -14.07
CA TRP A 116 6.70 -17.43 -12.77
C TRP A 116 8.03 -17.56 -11.99
N ARG A 117 9.14 -17.83 -12.69
CA ARG A 117 10.48 -17.92 -12.07
C ARG A 117 10.96 -16.58 -11.48
N ARG A 118 10.38 -15.46 -11.91
CA ARG A 118 10.73 -14.12 -11.41
C ARG A 118 9.94 -13.77 -10.16
N TRP A 119 8.63 -14.03 -10.12
CA TRP A 119 7.77 -13.64 -9.01
C TRP A 119 7.58 -14.74 -7.95
N LEU A 120 7.75 -16.03 -8.30
CA LEU A 120 7.59 -17.12 -7.33
C LEU A 120 8.47 -16.99 -6.08
N PRO A 121 9.77 -16.60 -6.18
CA PRO A 121 10.60 -16.39 -4.98
C PRO A 121 9.99 -15.36 -4.01
N PHE A 122 9.37 -14.30 -4.52
CA PHE A 122 8.67 -13.31 -3.70
C PHE A 122 7.45 -13.91 -3.01
N ALA A 123 6.67 -14.74 -3.73
CA ALA A 123 5.53 -15.44 -3.14
C ALA A 123 5.97 -16.41 -2.04
N LEU A 124 7.08 -17.13 -2.25
CA LEU A 124 7.62 -18.05 -1.24
C LEU A 124 8.14 -17.31 0.01
N VAL A 125 8.87 -16.21 -0.17
CA VAL A 125 9.33 -15.36 0.95
C VAL A 125 8.13 -14.76 1.68
N GLY A 126 7.13 -14.25 0.95
CA GLY A 126 5.90 -13.72 1.54
C GLY A 126 5.12 -14.77 2.32
N ALA A 127 4.95 -15.96 1.76
CA ALA A 127 4.28 -17.08 2.43
C ALA A 127 5.05 -17.51 3.70
N GLY A 128 6.37 -17.64 3.60
CA GLY A 128 7.22 -17.96 4.76
C GLY A 128 7.12 -16.92 5.87
N TYR A 129 7.07 -15.63 5.50
CA TYR A 129 6.84 -14.54 6.46
C TYR A 129 5.48 -14.67 7.16
N VAL A 130 4.40 -14.88 6.40
CA VAL A 130 3.04 -15.03 6.96
C VAL A 130 2.96 -16.23 7.90
N ILE A 131 3.54 -17.36 7.52
CA ILE A 131 3.58 -18.57 8.35
C ILE A 131 4.38 -18.31 9.63
N GLY A 132 5.57 -17.71 9.53
CA GLY A 132 6.41 -17.40 10.68
C GLY A 132 5.75 -16.41 11.65
N VAL A 133 5.15 -15.32 11.11
CA VAL A 133 4.44 -14.34 11.93
C VAL A 133 3.21 -14.96 12.59
N LYS A 134 2.44 -15.80 11.88
CA LYS A 134 1.30 -16.51 12.46
C LYS A 134 1.72 -17.39 13.64
N HIS A 135 2.81 -18.13 13.51
CA HIS A 135 3.33 -18.98 14.57
C HIS A 135 3.72 -18.16 15.81
N LEU A 136 4.49 -17.07 15.63
CA LEU A 136 4.87 -16.16 16.70
C LEU A 136 3.66 -15.51 17.39
N TRP A 137 2.62 -15.17 16.64
CA TRP A 137 1.40 -14.56 17.18
C TRP A 137 0.56 -15.55 17.97
N GLN A 138 0.50 -16.81 17.56
CA GLN A 138 -0.17 -17.86 18.31
C GLN A 138 0.50 -18.14 19.65
N GLU A 139 1.82 -18.02 19.70
CA GLU A 139 2.59 -18.22 20.94
C GLU A 139 2.58 -17.00 21.88
N ALA A 140 2.53 -15.77 21.32
CA ALA A 140 2.83 -14.56 22.09
C ALA A 140 1.60 -13.79 22.56
N LEU A 141 0.44 -13.89 21.93
CA LEU A 141 -0.45 -12.77 22.04
C LEU A 141 -1.92 -13.01 22.41
N PHE A 142 -2.60 -14.06 22.15
CA PHE A 142 -4.03 -14.04 22.49
C PHE A 142 -4.70 -15.41 22.49
N GLU A 143 -5.15 -15.82 23.63
CA GLU A 143 -6.16 -16.88 23.79
C GLU A 143 -7.52 -16.44 23.18
N THR A 144 -7.75 -15.14 23.02
CA THR A 144 -9.00 -14.61 22.46
C THR A 144 -8.74 -13.55 21.38
N PRO A 145 -9.47 -13.56 20.26
CA PRO A 145 -9.37 -12.53 19.24
C PRO A 145 -9.80 -11.16 19.81
N VAL A 146 -9.09 -10.09 19.44
CA VAL A 146 -9.38 -8.72 19.87
C VAL A 146 -10.82 -8.30 19.53
N ARG A 147 -11.37 -8.88 18.46
CA ARG A 147 -12.75 -8.65 17.97
C ARG A 147 -13.25 -9.82 17.15
N GLU A 148 -14.57 -9.98 17.12
CA GLU A 148 -15.23 -10.89 16.20
C GLU A 148 -14.89 -10.55 14.74
N PRO A 149 -14.62 -11.54 13.86
CA PRO A 149 -14.26 -11.30 12.47
C PRO A 149 -15.30 -10.49 11.69
N SER A 150 -16.58 -10.69 11.96
CA SER A 150 -17.68 -9.95 11.36
C SER A 150 -17.63 -8.45 11.70
N ILE A 151 -17.44 -8.13 12.98
CA ILE A 151 -17.31 -6.75 13.47
C ILE A 151 -16.03 -6.11 12.92
N GLN A 152 -14.94 -6.88 12.82
CA GLN A 152 -13.69 -6.40 12.21
C GLN A 152 -13.90 -5.99 10.75
N LEU A 153 -14.51 -6.85 9.94
CA LEU A 153 -14.76 -6.56 8.52
C LEU A 153 -15.68 -5.33 8.33
N LEU A 154 -16.77 -5.25 9.09
CA LEU A 154 -17.69 -4.11 9.05
C LEU A 154 -16.99 -2.81 9.45
N THR A 155 -16.19 -2.86 10.53
CA THR A 155 -15.45 -1.68 11.00
C THR A 155 -14.39 -1.24 10.00
N GLN A 156 -13.70 -2.18 9.35
CA GLN A 156 -12.73 -1.85 8.30
C GLN A 156 -13.41 -1.37 7.01
N ALA A 157 -14.57 -1.90 6.66
CA ALA A 157 -15.38 -1.34 5.58
C ALA A 157 -15.76 0.11 5.87
N LYS A 158 -16.24 0.42 7.08
CA LYS A 158 -16.52 1.79 7.53
C LYS A 158 -15.27 2.67 7.49
N ALA A 159 -14.08 2.13 7.82
CA ALA A 159 -12.83 2.85 7.78
C ALA A 159 -12.41 3.28 6.37
N LEU A 160 -12.81 2.56 5.31
CA LEU A 160 -12.47 2.90 3.91
C LEU A 160 -12.96 4.29 3.51
N SER A 161 -14.22 4.63 3.83
CA SER A 161 -14.77 5.97 3.54
C SER A 161 -14.06 7.04 4.34
N TYR A 162 -13.71 6.73 5.60
CA TYR A 162 -12.94 7.64 6.45
C TYR A 162 -11.53 7.87 5.88
N TYR A 163 -10.83 6.82 5.47
CA TYR A 163 -9.51 6.92 4.84
C TYR A 163 -9.56 7.72 3.54
N LEU A 164 -10.58 7.52 2.70
CA LEU A 164 -10.75 8.32 1.50
C LEU A 164 -10.98 9.80 1.85
N LYS A 165 -11.83 10.08 2.85
CA LYS A 165 -12.08 11.44 3.30
C LYS A 165 -10.79 12.15 3.69
N ILE A 166 -9.97 11.56 4.57
CA ILE A 166 -8.74 12.21 5.04
C ILE A 166 -7.64 12.24 3.96
N ALA A 167 -7.68 11.33 2.98
CA ALA A 167 -6.78 11.37 1.84
C ALA A 167 -7.12 12.49 0.85
N LEU A 168 -8.39 12.85 0.69
CA LEU A 168 -8.84 13.93 -0.21
C LEU A 168 -8.92 15.29 0.51
N VAL A 169 -9.32 15.27 1.78
CA VAL A 169 -9.49 16.46 2.62
C VAL A 169 -8.77 16.21 3.95
N PRO A 170 -7.45 16.45 4.00
CA PRO A 170 -6.60 16.15 5.15
C PRO A 170 -6.79 17.17 6.29
N VAL A 171 -8.00 17.18 6.86
CA VAL A 171 -8.38 18.06 7.97
C VAL A 171 -8.71 17.23 9.20
N GLY A 172 -8.32 17.72 10.39
CA GLY A 172 -8.55 17.02 11.65
C GLY A 172 -7.65 15.80 11.81
N LEU A 173 -6.43 15.87 11.28
CA LEU A 173 -5.42 14.84 11.45
C LEU A 173 -5.00 14.74 12.90
N THR A 174 -4.93 13.52 13.45
CA THR A 174 -4.59 13.24 14.84
C THR A 174 -4.01 11.83 14.97
N ILE A 175 -3.17 11.63 15.99
CA ILE A 175 -2.55 10.32 16.26
C ILE A 175 -3.61 9.29 16.67
N GLU A 176 -4.64 9.72 17.41
CA GLU A 176 -5.75 8.88 17.81
C GLU A 176 -7.06 9.46 17.31
N HIS A 177 -7.76 8.69 16.48
CA HIS A 177 -9.07 9.03 15.97
C HIS A 177 -10.17 8.44 16.86
N ALA A 178 -11.13 9.26 17.26
CA ALA A 178 -12.36 8.81 17.91
C ALA A 178 -13.22 8.04 16.89
N PHE A 179 -12.82 6.81 16.61
CA PHE A 179 -13.49 5.94 15.62
C PHE A 179 -14.26 4.82 16.34
N SER A 180 -15.56 4.73 16.11
CA SER A 180 -16.42 3.73 16.73
C SER A 180 -16.49 2.46 15.92
N LEU A 181 -16.63 1.32 16.59
CA LEU A 181 -16.92 0.04 15.95
C LEU A 181 -18.21 0.14 15.12
N ALA A 182 -18.27 -0.59 14.03
CA ALA A 182 -19.51 -0.75 13.29
C ALA A 182 -20.43 -1.70 14.06
N ALA A 183 -21.64 -1.26 14.37
CA ALA A 183 -22.59 -2.05 15.15
C ALA A 183 -23.35 -3.06 14.29
N SER A 184 -23.62 -2.76 13.02
CA SER A 184 -24.38 -3.63 12.12
C SER A 184 -24.15 -3.29 10.65
N TRP A 185 -24.63 -4.16 9.75
CA TRP A 185 -24.69 -3.92 8.30
C TRP A 185 -25.55 -2.71 7.92
N ALA A 186 -26.48 -2.29 8.77
CA ALA A 186 -27.35 -1.14 8.57
C ALA A 186 -26.71 0.20 8.99
N ASP A 187 -25.46 0.21 9.49
CA ASP A 187 -24.70 1.43 9.74
C ASP A 187 -24.52 2.20 8.43
N GLY A 188 -25.02 3.45 8.37
CA GLY A 188 -24.97 4.26 7.16
C GLY A 188 -23.55 4.49 6.63
N ALA A 189 -22.55 4.54 7.51
CA ALA A 189 -21.16 4.66 7.13
C ALA A 189 -20.61 3.35 6.52
N VAL A 190 -21.09 2.19 6.97
CA VAL A 190 -20.79 0.88 6.35
C VAL A 190 -21.39 0.82 4.94
N ILE A 191 -22.66 1.19 4.79
CA ILE A 191 -23.36 1.19 3.48
C ILE A 191 -22.65 2.13 2.51
N ALA A 192 -22.31 3.36 2.94
CA ALA A 192 -21.58 4.32 2.13
C ALA A 192 -20.20 3.77 1.69
N SER A 193 -19.48 3.11 2.59
CA SER A 193 -18.17 2.53 2.30
C SER A 193 -18.24 1.34 1.33
N LEU A 194 -19.26 0.49 1.48
CA LEU A 194 -19.50 -0.61 0.54
C LEU A 194 -19.90 -0.08 -0.84
N GLY A 195 -20.71 0.97 -0.91
CA GLY A 195 -21.02 1.67 -2.16
C GLY A 195 -19.78 2.28 -2.81
N LEU A 196 -18.90 2.90 -2.01
CA LEU A 196 -17.63 3.41 -2.47
C LEU A 196 -16.73 2.28 -3.02
N LEU A 197 -16.57 1.20 -2.28
CA LEU A 197 -15.78 0.05 -2.71
C LEU A 197 -16.35 -0.54 -4.02
N ALA A 198 -17.66 -0.72 -4.10
CA ALA A 198 -18.32 -1.18 -5.31
C ALA A 198 -18.07 -0.24 -6.50
N SER A 199 -18.10 1.08 -6.27
CA SER A 199 -17.79 2.09 -7.30
C SER A 199 -16.34 2.00 -7.78
N VAL A 200 -15.38 1.83 -6.86
CA VAL A 200 -13.96 1.66 -7.20
C VAL A 200 -13.75 0.35 -7.98
N LEU A 201 -14.35 -0.76 -7.54
CA LEU A 201 -14.27 -2.04 -8.24
C LEU A 201 -14.93 -1.98 -9.62
N TRP A 202 -16.05 -1.26 -9.75
CA TRP A 202 -16.70 -1.00 -11.04
C TRP A 202 -15.80 -0.18 -11.97
N LEU A 203 -15.17 0.89 -11.47
CA LEU A 203 -14.19 1.67 -12.24
C LEU A 203 -13.02 0.80 -12.70
N ILE A 204 -12.46 -0.01 -11.80
CA ILE A 204 -11.39 -0.96 -12.15
C ILE A 204 -11.87 -1.91 -13.26
N SER A 205 -13.09 -2.46 -13.14
CA SER A 205 -13.64 -3.38 -14.13
C SER A 205 -13.85 -2.70 -15.49
N ARG A 206 -14.27 -1.44 -15.48
CA ARG A 206 -14.49 -0.65 -16.69
C ARG A 206 -13.19 -0.35 -17.45
N HIS A 207 -12.09 -0.17 -16.69
CA HIS A 207 -10.74 0.05 -17.22
C HIS A 207 -9.92 -1.25 -17.34
N PHE A 208 -10.56 -2.41 -17.24
CA PHE A 208 -9.86 -3.71 -17.23
C PHE A 208 -9.02 -3.96 -18.50
N ARG A 209 -9.36 -3.31 -19.60
CA ARG A 209 -8.58 -3.34 -20.85
C ARG A 209 -7.29 -2.51 -20.76
N ASP A 210 -7.29 -1.44 -19.96
CA ASP A 210 -6.10 -0.64 -19.64
C ASP A 210 -5.41 -1.23 -18.40
N ARG A 211 -4.78 -2.36 -18.60
CA ARG A 211 -4.15 -3.13 -17.53
C ARG A 211 -3.14 -2.34 -16.67
N PRO A 212 -2.28 -1.45 -17.23
CA PRO A 212 -1.42 -0.60 -16.41
C PRO A 212 -2.19 0.31 -15.45
N LEU A 213 -3.31 0.89 -15.91
CA LEU A 213 -4.16 1.73 -15.06
C LEU A 213 -4.80 0.92 -13.94
N VAL A 214 -5.24 -0.32 -14.22
CA VAL A 214 -5.79 -1.24 -13.20
C VAL A 214 -4.80 -1.47 -12.06
N VAL A 215 -3.51 -1.65 -12.37
CA VAL A 215 -2.46 -1.83 -11.34
C VAL A 215 -2.41 -0.63 -10.41
N LEU A 216 -2.44 0.58 -10.97
CA LEU A 216 -2.39 1.83 -10.19
C LEU A 216 -3.67 2.07 -9.37
N MET A 217 -4.84 1.75 -9.93
CA MET A 217 -6.13 1.86 -9.23
C MET A 217 -6.25 0.84 -8.08
N ALA A 218 -5.68 -0.35 -8.23
CA ALA A 218 -5.67 -1.37 -7.20
C ALA A 218 -4.69 -1.08 -6.06
N TRP A 219 -3.61 -0.32 -6.33
CA TRP A 219 -2.54 -0.07 -5.36
C TRP A 219 -3.02 0.49 -4.02
N PRO A 220 -3.86 1.54 -3.94
CA PRO A 220 -4.33 2.06 -2.66
C PRO A 220 -5.08 1.02 -1.82
N LEU A 221 -5.91 0.19 -2.46
CA LEU A 221 -6.64 -0.90 -1.79
C LEU A 221 -5.68 -1.98 -1.29
N LEU A 222 -4.69 -2.35 -2.09
CA LEU A 222 -3.66 -3.32 -1.71
C LEU A 222 -2.79 -2.81 -0.56
N GLY A 223 -2.51 -1.50 -0.51
CA GLY A 223 -1.77 -0.87 0.59
C GLY A 223 -2.50 -0.94 1.93
N LEU A 224 -3.84 -0.95 1.91
CA LEU A 224 -4.67 -1.09 3.11
C LEU A 224 -4.97 -2.56 3.49
N LEU A 225 -4.72 -3.52 2.59
CA LEU A 225 -5.10 -4.92 2.81
C LEU A 225 -4.58 -5.52 4.13
N PRO A 226 -3.31 -5.30 4.55
CA PRO A 226 -2.82 -5.84 5.81
C PRO A 226 -3.63 -5.38 7.02
N THR A 227 -4.12 -4.14 7.00
CA THR A 227 -4.90 -3.57 8.11
C THR A 227 -6.33 -4.07 8.16
N ILE A 228 -6.87 -4.53 7.03
CA ILE A 228 -8.21 -5.12 6.93
C ILE A 228 -8.18 -6.53 7.53
N VAL A 229 -7.13 -7.30 7.21
CA VAL A 229 -7.04 -8.71 7.59
C VAL A 229 -6.64 -8.89 9.06
N VAL A 230 -5.73 -8.05 9.57
CA VAL A 230 -5.20 -8.19 10.93
C VAL A 230 -5.98 -7.29 11.88
N PRO A 231 -6.69 -7.85 12.90
CA PRO A 231 -7.39 -7.06 13.89
C PRO A 231 -6.37 -6.36 14.82
N LEU A 232 -6.27 -5.05 14.69
CA LEU A 232 -5.39 -4.20 15.52
C LEU A 232 -6.22 -3.46 16.58
N ASN A 233 -5.62 -3.14 17.74
CA ASN A 233 -6.29 -2.42 18.82
C ASN A 233 -6.76 -1.04 18.36
N VAL A 234 -5.91 -0.30 17.65
CA VAL A 234 -6.27 0.98 17.03
C VAL A 234 -7.05 0.71 15.75
N LEU A 235 -8.29 1.24 15.65
CA LEU A 235 -9.18 0.98 14.52
C LEU A 235 -8.71 1.66 13.24
N VAL A 236 -8.33 2.93 13.36
CA VAL A 236 -7.92 3.81 12.25
C VAL A 236 -6.67 4.57 12.66
N SER A 237 -5.71 4.68 11.74
CA SER A 237 -4.47 5.45 11.95
C SER A 237 -3.95 5.95 10.60
N GLU A 238 -3.47 7.18 10.57
CA GLU A 238 -3.04 7.87 9.34
C GLU A 238 -1.82 7.22 8.69
N HIS A 239 -0.86 6.74 9.49
CA HIS A 239 0.34 6.11 8.97
C HIS A 239 0.06 4.85 8.12
N ARG A 240 -1.13 4.21 8.29
CA ARG A 240 -1.53 3.07 7.47
C ARG A 240 -1.84 3.46 6.02
N LEU A 241 -2.19 4.74 5.81
CA LEU A 241 -2.40 5.26 4.45
C LEU A 241 -1.08 5.56 3.72
N TYR A 242 0.04 5.59 4.41
CA TYR A 242 1.31 5.98 3.82
C TYR A 242 1.71 5.13 2.60
N PRO A 243 1.61 3.78 2.61
CA PRO A 243 1.83 2.96 1.41
C PRO A 243 0.76 3.17 0.33
N ALA A 244 -0.50 3.38 0.73
CA ALA A 244 -1.61 3.65 -0.19
C ALA A 244 -1.44 5.00 -0.89
N LEU A 245 -0.96 6.02 -0.17
CA LEU A 245 -0.69 7.37 -0.68
C LEU A 245 0.33 7.35 -1.83
N ALA A 246 1.33 6.48 -1.79
CA ALA A 246 2.27 6.32 -2.91
C ALA A 246 1.54 5.94 -4.20
N GLY A 247 0.59 5.00 -4.12
CA GLY A 247 -0.24 4.61 -5.27
C GLY A 247 -1.16 5.74 -5.76
N VAL A 248 -1.80 6.45 -4.83
CA VAL A 248 -2.65 7.61 -5.16
C VAL A 248 -1.82 8.69 -5.86
N ALA A 249 -0.64 9.02 -5.35
CA ALA A 249 0.23 10.04 -5.95
C ALA A 249 0.63 9.69 -7.39
N ILE A 250 0.99 8.43 -7.64
CA ILE A 250 1.32 7.95 -8.98
C ILE A 250 0.08 7.94 -9.88
N LEU A 251 -1.07 7.46 -9.38
CA LEU A 251 -2.32 7.43 -10.13
C LEU A 251 -2.75 8.83 -10.58
N VAL A 252 -2.71 9.81 -9.67
CA VAL A 252 -3.03 11.22 -9.98
C VAL A 252 -2.06 11.79 -10.99
N ALA A 253 -0.75 11.53 -10.83
CA ALA A 253 0.27 12.00 -11.77
C ALA A 253 0.10 11.42 -13.19
N VAL A 254 -0.30 10.15 -13.29
CA VAL A 254 -0.62 9.50 -14.57
C VAL A 254 -1.90 10.07 -15.17
N GLY A 255 -2.94 10.28 -14.35
CA GLY A 255 -4.20 10.89 -14.79
C GLY A 255 -4.03 12.33 -15.27
N ALA A 256 -3.26 13.16 -14.57
CA ALA A 256 -3.01 14.54 -14.95
C ALA A 256 -2.36 14.66 -16.35
N ARG A 257 -1.56 13.66 -16.76
CA ARG A 257 -0.97 13.61 -18.10
C ARG A 257 -1.99 13.54 -19.24
N THR A 258 -3.18 12.97 -18.98
CA THR A 258 -4.23 12.84 -20.01
C THR A 258 -4.99 14.15 -20.25
N TRP A 259 -4.76 15.15 -19.38
CA TRP A 259 -5.42 16.46 -19.43
C TRP A 259 -4.46 17.60 -19.84
N LEU A 260 -3.16 17.33 -19.89
CA LEU A 260 -2.11 18.23 -20.37
C LEU A 260 -1.59 17.78 -21.75
#